data_656f1ebd58f445c0a6029dee9c60909b
#
_entry.id   656f1ebd58f445c0a6029dee9c60909b
#
_cell.length_a   1.000
_cell.length_b   1.000
_cell.length_c   1.000
_cell.angle_alpha   90.00
_cell.angle_beta   90.00
_cell.angle_gamma   90.00
#
_symmetry.space_group_name_H-M   'P 1'
#
loop_
_entity.id
_entity.type
_entity.pdbx_description
1 polymer ?
#
loop_
_entity_poly.entity_id
_entity_poly.type
_entity_poly.pdbx_seq_one_letter_code
_entity_poly.pdbx_strand_id
1 'polypeptide(L)'
;MSVSNQNLALKRTVPVFVRPRTDAFLVKCANYLNFVETYLASMNVRNPYLRVLDSGAETEVLRNGKTLIMLGSNNYLGLSTHPVVVKAVKKAIDIYGTGCCSSRPLAGTTSLHVELEKELAEFKSAEASLLFSTGYMTMMGTICALAGENDVIFSDQLNHASIIDGIKLAKAQIRIFRHSDMANLEELLAACDPEANKLIVTDGVFSMKGDLANLPEIKNLADTYGAWIMIDDAHGSGVMGENGRGVAEHFDLEGEIDLVCCTFSKVFGTVGGAVAARRDVIEFLKFNSRPFVFTASLPPSVVATVLASLRVLKGSPHLLRNLRKNAQILKDGLTGLGFPVMATPTPIIPIPLGNDEKVFRLAWALEDEGVFVNPIVPPAVSAESSLIRVTAMATHTEEELEFALDRFKLVGRRLGLI
;
A
#
# COMPACT_ATOMS: atom_id res chain seq x y z
N MET A 1 -10.84 -69.45 -49.88
CA MET A 1 -12.12 -68.98 -49.30
C MET A 1 -11.81 -67.89 -48.27
N SER A 2 -12.03 -66.66 -48.67
CA SER A 2 -11.72 -65.49 -47.84
C SER A 2 -12.99 -65.10 -47.07
N VAL A 3 -12.88 -65.01 -45.79
CA VAL A 3 -13.94 -64.42 -44.94
C VAL A 3 -13.48 -63.03 -44.52
N SER A 4 -14.17 -62.02 -45.06
CA SER A 4 -13.98 -60.61 -44.73
C SER A 4 -14.67 -60.27 -43.41
N ASN A 5 -13.88 -59.86 -42.41
CA ASN A 5 -14.39 -59.27 -41.20
C ASN A 5 -14.56 -57.76 -41.43
N GLN A 6 -15.82 -57.32 -41.64
CA GLN A 6 -16.21 -55.92 -41.54
C GLN A 6 -16.53 -55.61 -40.08
N ASN A 7 -15.62 -54.98 -39.36
CA ASN A 7 -15.89 -54.32 -38.07
C ASN A 7 -16.47 -52.94 -38.35
N LEU A 8 -17.81 -52.83 -38.29
CA LEU A 8 -18.50 -51.52 -38.19
C LEU A 8 -18.31 -50.95 -36.80
N ALA A 9 -17.34 -50.06 -36.68
CA ALA A 9 -17.18 -49.21 -35.52
C ALA A 9 -18.27 -48.12 -35.57
N LEU A 10 -19.38 -48.31 -34.84
CA LEU A 10 -20.36 -47.30 -34.55
C LEU A 10 -19.69 -46.15 -33.75
N LYS A 11 -19.26 -45.11 -34.46
CA LYS A 11 -18.90 -43.82 -33.81
C LYS A 11 -20.20 -43.22 -33.21
N ARG A 12 -20.40 -43.44 -31.91
CA ARG A 12 -21.39 -42.67 -31.17
C ARG A 12 -20.89 -41.22 -31.12
N THR A 13 -21.38 -40.35 -32.00
CA THR A 13 -21.30 -38.91 -31.89
C THR A 13 -22.20 -38.51 -30.73
N VAL A 14 -21.61 -38.29 -29.57
CA VAL A 14 -22.28 -37.60 -28.48
C VAL A 14 -22.56 -36.18 -28.98
N PRO A 15 -23.78 -35.71 -29.03
CA PRO A 15 -24.07 -34.36 -29.43
C PRO A 15 -23.41 -33.44 -28.39
N VAL A 16 -22.35 -32.76 -28.78
CA VAL A 16 -21.78 -31.69 -27.99
C VAL A 16 -22.80 -30.54 -28.03
N PHE A 17 -23.59 -30.41 -26.99
CA PHE A 17 -24.39 -29.23 -26.77
C PHE A 17 -23.46 -28.05 -26.56
N VAL A 18 -23.06 -27.40 -27.65
CA VAL A 18 -22.39 -26.08 -27.59
C VAL A 18 -23.46 -25.09 -27.14
N ARG A 19 -23.53 -24.82 -25.84
CA ARG A 19 -24.27 -23.64 -25.38
C ARG A 19 -23.65 -22.45 -26.09
N PRO A 20 -24.42 -21.55 -26.74
CA PRO A 20 -23.91 -20.35 -27.31
C PRO A 20 -23.19 -19.60 -26.18
N ARG A 21 -21.91 -19.24 -26.41
CA ARG A 21 -21.10 -18.46 -25.46
C ARG A 21 -21.88 -17.16 -25.21
N THR A 22 -22.34 -16.96 -23.97
CA THR A 22 -22.96 -15.69 -23.61
C THR A 22 -21.85 -14.65 -23.58
N ASP A 23 -21.91 -13.62 -24.40
CA ASP A 23 -20.92 -12.52 -24.42
C ASP A 23 -21.06 -11.58 -23.20
N ALA A 24 -21.71 -12.03 -22.13
CA ALA A 24 -21.99 -11.23 -20.92
C ALA A 24 -20.74 -10.61 -20.29
N PHE A 25 -19.63 -11.34 -20.29
CA PHE A 25 -18.35 -10.79 -19.80
C PHE A 25 -17.78 -9.71 -20.73
N LEU A 26 -17.85 -9.93 -22.05
CA LEU A 26 -17.40 -8.94 -23.04
C LEU A 26 -18.28 -7.69 -22.98
N VAL A 27 -19.60 -7.85 -22.88
CA VAL A 27 -20.55 -6.73 -22.72
C VAL A 27 -20.24 -5.93 -21.46
N LYS A 28 -19.97 -6.60 -20.32
CA LYS A 28 -19.56 -5.93 -19.08
C LYS A 28 -18.29 -5.11 -19.26
N CYS A 29 -17.27 -5.69 -19.91
CA CYS A 29 -16.00 -5.00 -20.17
C CYS A 29 -16.19 -3.80 -21.12
N ALA A 30 -16.93 -3.98 -22.22
CA ALA A 30 -17.21 -2.90 -23.18
C ALA A 30 -18.00 -1.76 -22.54
N ASN A 31 -19.04 -2.07 -21.75
CA ASN A 31 -19.82 -1.06 -21.04
C ASN A 31 -18.95 -0.24 -20.07
N TYR A 32 -18.00 -0.87 -19.37
CA TYR A 32 -17.09 -0.17 -18.49
C TYR A 32 -16.14 0.75 -19.28
N LEU A 33 -15.56 0.27 -20.38
CA LEU A 33 -14.70 1.09 -21.24
C LEU A 33 -15.45 2.30 -21.81
N ASN A 34 -16.64 2.09 -22.36
CA ASN A 34 -17.49 3.17 -22.85
C ASN A 34 -17.86 4.18 -21.75
N PHE A 35 -18.11 3.69 -20.51
CA PHE A 35 -18.35 4.56 -19.37
C PHE A 35 -17.13 5.44 -19.08
N VAL A 36 -15.93 4.86 -18.97
CA VAL A 36 -14.69 5.62 -18.69
C VAL A 36 -14.40 6.63 -19.78
N GLU A 37 -14.49 6.23 -21.05
CA GLU A 37 -14.26 7.12 -22.21
C GLU A 37 -15.27 8.28 -22.22
N THR A 38 -16.56 7.99 -22.03
CA THR A 38 -17.62 9.01 -21.98
C THR A 38 -17.43 9.95 -20.81
N TYR A 39 -17.07 9.41 -19.63
CA TYR A 39 -16.82 10.17 -18.42
C TYR A 39 -15.66 11.16 -18.60
N LEU A 40 -14.52 10.71 -19.12
CA LEU A 40 -13.36 11.58 -19.37
C LEU A 40 -13.64 12.59 -20.49
N ALA A 41 -14.34 12.17 -21.56
CA ALA A 41 -14.72 13.05 -22.67
C ALA A 41 -15.68 14.16 -22.23
N SER A 42 -16.63 13.86 -21.32
CA SER A 42 -17.57 14.87 -20.78
C SER A 42 -16.87 16.03 -20.06
N MET A 43 -15.71 15.76 -19.47
CA MET A 43 -14.87 16.76 -18.79
C MET A 43 -13.80 17.36 -19.70
N ASN A 44 -13.65 16.84 -20.92
CA ASN A 44 -12.59 17.19 -21.87
C ASN A 44 -11.19 17.05 -21.22
N VAL A 45 -10.92 15.92 -20.56
CA VAL A 45 -9.64 15.61 -19.92
C VAL A 45 -9.03 14.33 -20.46
N ARG A 46 -7.71 14.25 -20.45
CA ARG A 46 -6.94 13.04 -20.77
C ARG A 46 -7.08 12.02 -19.64
N ASN A 47 -6.93 10.71 -19.94
CA ASN A 47 -6.89 9.67 -18.91
C ASN A 47 -5.68 9.89 -17.98
N PRO A 48 -5.88 10.11 -16.67
CA PRO A 48 -4.81 10.42 -15.74
C PRO A 48 -4.14 9.18 -15.14
N TYR A 49 -4.59 7.99 -15.51
CA TYR A 49 -4.09 6.73 -14.98
C TYR A 49 -3.10 6.06 -15.92
N LEU A 50 -2.31 5.14 -15.39
CA LEU A 50 -1.33 4.33 -16.12
C LEU A 50 -0.35 5.18 -16.94
N ARG A 51 0.05 6.34 -16.39
CA ARG A 51 1.02 7.24 -17.02
C ARG A 51 2.40 6.58 -17.03
N VAL A 52 2.96 6.34 -18.22
CA VAL A 52 4.26 5.70 -18.39
C VAL A 52 5.37 6.67 -17.98
N LEU A 53 6.33 6.18 -17.17
CA LEU A 53 7.56 6.89 -16.81
C LEU A 53 8.74 6.17 -17.46
N ASP A 54 9.69 6.93 -17.98
CA ASP A 54 10.85 6.44 -18.73
C ASP A 54 12.15 6.48 -17.90
N SER A 55 12.04 6.72 -16.58
CA SER A 55 13.16 6.78 -15.62
C SER A 55 12.84 6.04 -14.32
N GLY A 56 13.81 6.00 -13.40
CA GLY A 56 13.62 5.54 -12.02
C GLY A 56 12.66 6.43 -11.22
N ALA A 57 12.23 5.94 -10.05
CA ALA A 57 11.34 6.68 -9.16
C ALA A 57 12.15 7.67 -8.28
N GLU A 58 12.68 8.71 -8.90
CA GLU A 58 13.47 9.80 -8.28
C GLU A 58 12.61 11.07 -8.10
N THR A 59 13.23 12.15 -7.60
CA THR A 59 12.57 13.46 -7.48
C THR A 59 12.29 14.09 -8.82
N GLU A 60 13.12 13.78 -9.82
CA GLU A 60 12.89 14.07 -11.23
C GLU A 60 12.60 12.78 -11.98
N VAL A 61 11.57 12.78 -12.80
CA VAL A 61 11.22 11.65 -13.67
C VAL A 61 11.10 12.07 -15.12
N LEU A 62 11.49 11.17 -16.01
CA LEU A 62 11.33 11.37 -17.46
C LEU A 62 10.00 10.80 -17.93
N ARG A 63 9.23 11.59 -18.67
CA ARG A 63 7.99 11.16 -19.30
C ARG A 63 7.78 11.85 -20.64
N ASN A 64 7.64 11.06 -21.71
CA ASN A 64 7.45 11.58 -23.07
C ASN A 64 8.52 12.63 -23.46
N GLY A 65 9.78 12.41 -23.07
CA GLY A 65 10.90 13.33 -23.34
C GLY A 65 10.93 14.60 -22.48
N LYS A 66 10.04 14.76 -21.49
CA LYS A 66 10.03 15.88 -20.54
C LYS A 66 10.46 15.42 -19.15
N THR A 67 11.26 16.22 -18.47
CA THR A 67 11.56 16.05 -17.05
C THR A 67 10.43 16.67 -16.22
N LEU A 68 9.96 15.95 -15.20
CA LEU A 68 8.89 16.36 -14.30
C LEU A 68 9.37 16.21 -12.85
N ILE A 69 9.09 17.20 -12.01
CA ILE A 69 9.25 17.06 -10.55
C ILE A 69 8.18 16.12 -10.01
N MET A 70 8.61 15.05 -9.35
CA MET A 70 7.75 13.94 -8.90
C MET A 70 7.19 14.19 -7.51
N LEU A 71 5.99 14.72 -7.41
CA LEU A 71 5.24 14.88 -6.17
C LEU A 71 4.12 13.83 -5.97
N GLY A 72 4.23 12.70 -6.66
CA GLY A 72 3.24 11.61 -6.59
C GLY A 72 3.80 10.26 -6.14
N SER A 73 5.11 10.16 -5.86
CA SER A 73 5.77 8.91 -5.48
C SER A 73 5.62 8.60 -3.99
N ASN A 74 5.56 7.30 -3.65
CA ASN A 74 5.67 6.81 -2.27
C ASN A 74 7.12 6.44 -1.89
N ASN A 75 8.12 6.78 -2.71
CA ASN A 75 9.54 6.57 -2.43
C ASN A 75 10.06 7.63 -1.44
N TYR A 76 9.43 7.74 -0.27
CA TYR A 76 9.59 8.83 0.70
C TYR A 76 11.05 9.18 1.03
N LEU A 77 11.94 8.18 1.11
CA LEU A 77 13.35 8.39 1.45
C LEU A 77 14.30 8.35 0.25
N GLY A 78 13.78 8.15 -0.98
CA GLY A 78 14.60 8.06 -2.19
C GLY A 78 15.45 6.79 -2.28
N LEU A 79 15.05 5.69 -1.60
CA LEU A 79 15.91 4.52 -1.48
C LEU A 79 15.87 3.59 -2.70
N SER A 80 14.87 3.69 -3.57
CA SER A 80 14.74 2.79 -4.74
C SER A 80 15.89 2.90 -5.73
N THR A 81 16.55 4.06 -5.81
CA THR A 81 17.70 4.35 -6.69
C THR A 81 19.00 4.62 -5.91
N HIS A 82 18.95 4.47 -4.57
CA HIS A 82 20.10 4.76 -3.72
C HIS A 82 21.30 3.88 -4.06
N PRO A 83 22.52 4.42 -4.28
CA PRO A 83 23.68 3.67 -4.78
C PRO A 83 24.05 2.45 -3.94
N VAL A 84 23.96 2.54 -2.61
CA VAL A 84 24.23 1.42 -1.69
C VAL A 84 23.21 0.30 -1.88
N VAL A 85 21.94 0.65 -2.06
CA VAL A 85 20.85 -0.32 -2.29
C VAL A 85 21.04 -1.01 -3.63
N VAL A 86 21.25 -0.25 -4.71
CA VAL A 86 21.48 -0.80 -6.06
C VAL A 86 22.72 -1.72 -6.08
N LYS A 87 23.80 -1.36 -5.39
CA LYS A 87 25.01 -2.20 -5.28
C LYS A 87 24.72 -3.52 -4.56
N ALA A 88 23.92 -3.50 -3.48
CA ALA A 88 23.54 -4.70 -2.73
C ALA A 88 22.67 -5.65 -3.59
N VAL A 89 21.76 -5.09 -4.37
CA VAL A 89 20.90 -5.84 -5.31
C VAL A 89 21.73 -6.56 -6.37
N LYS A 90 22.67 -5.84 -7.02
CA LYS A 90 23.55 -6.44 -8.02
C LYS A 90 24.34 -7.63 -7.44
N LYS A 91 24.92 -7.44 -6.24
CA LYS A 91 25.64 -8.52 -5.53
C LYS A 91 24.73 -9.72 -5.22
N ALA A 92 23.49 -9.48 -4.82
CA ALA A 92 22.55 -10.56 -4.53
C ALA A 92 22.19 -11.36 -5.81
N ILE A 93 22.02 -10.68 -6.94
CA ILE A 93 21.80 -11.34 -8.24
C ILE A 93 23.00 -12.19 -8.63
N ASP A 94 24.23 -11.70 -8.45
CA ASP A 94 25.46 -12.45 -8.76
C ASP A 94 25.58 -13.75 -7.95
N ILE A 95 25.11 -13.75 -6.69
CA ILE A 95 25.24 -14.91 -5.77
C ILE A 95 24.06 -15.88 -5.90
N TYR A 96 22.83 -15.36 -5.96
CA TYR A 96 21.60 -16.16 -5.82
C TYR A 96 20.79 -16.27 -7.13
N GLY A 97 21.16 -15.55 -8.18
CA GLY A 97 20.36 -15.45 -9.41
C GLY A 97 19.13 -14.56 -9.22
N THR A 98 18.16 -14.72 -10.13
CA THR A 98 16.99 -13.82 -10.24
C THR A 98 15.79 -14.24 -9.39
N GLY A 99 15.76 -15.45 -8.87
CA GLY A 99 14.62 -15.95 -8.11
C GLY A 99 14.88 -17.26 -7.38
N CYS A 100 14.01 -17.63 -6.44
CA CYS A 100 14.14 -18.86 -5.63
C CYS A 100 13.44 -20.07 -6.27
N CYS A 101 12.59 -19.88 -7.26
CA CYS A 101 11.85 -20.92 -7.98
C CYS A 101 11.05 -21.90 -7.09
N SER A 102 10.71 -21.48 -5.86
CA SER A 102 9.98 -22.29 -4.89
C SER A 102 9.30 -21.42 -3.83
N SER A 103 8.36 -22.00 -3.10
CA SER A 103 7.77 -21.35 -1.91
C SER A 103 8.69 -21.48 -0.70
N ARG A 104 8.48 -20.59 0.31
CA ARG A 104 9.27 -20.53 1.54
C ARG A 104 9.34 -21.87 2.31
N PRO A 105 8.23 -22.62 2.48
CA PRO A 105 8.26 -23.90 3.20
C PRO A 105 9.04 -25.02 2.50
N LEU A 106 9.30 -24.89 1.21
CA LEU A 106 10.02 -25.92 0.43
C LEU A 106 11.49 -25.53 0.21
N ALA A 107 11.85 -25.10 -1.00
CA ALA A 107 13.23 -24.78 -1.35
C ALA A 107 13.47 -23.27 -1.56
N GLY A 108 12.50 -22.41 -1.23
CA GLY A 108 12.54 -20.98 -1.50
C GLY A 108 13.08 -20.12 -0.35
N THR A 109 13.64 -20.70 0.71
CA THR A 109 14.23 -19.94 1.83
C THR A 109 15.74 -19.84 1.64
N THR A 110 16.25 -18.60 1.56
CA THR A 110 17.68 -18.30 1.54
C THR A 110 18.13 -17.67 2.86
N SER A 111 19.43 -17.59 3.09
CA SER A 111 19.99 -16.88 4.26
C SER A 111 19.57 -15.42 4.32
N LEU A 112 19.40 -14.75 3.17
CA LEU A 112 18.92 -13.36 3.11
C LEU A 112 17.49 -13.21 3.69
N HIS A 113 16.60 -14.18 3.45
CA HIS A 113 15.25 -14.14 4.04
C HIS A 113 15.30 -14.19 5.56
N VAL A 114 16.10 -15.12 6.11
CA VAL A 114 16.25 -15.29 7.57
C VAL A 114 16.86 -14.04 8.19
N GLU A 115 17.87 -13.46 7.53
CA GLU A 115 18.52 -12.23 7.98
C GLU A 115 17.54 -11.05 7.99
N LEU A 116 16.75 -10.87 6.91
CA LEU A 116 15.76 -9.81 6.83
C LEU A 116 14.65 -9.96 7.88
N GLU A 117 14.13 -11.18 8.07
CA GLU A 117 13.13 -11.45 9.10
C GLU A 117 13.64 -11.07 10.48
N LYS A 118 14.89 -11.39 10.80
CA LYS A 118 15.52 -10.99 12.06
C LYS A 118 15.65 -9.46 12.18
N GLU A 119 16.21 -8.79 11.16
CA GLU A 119 16.42 -7.33 11.21
C GLU A 119 15.09 -6.54 11.24
N LEU A 120 14.03 -7.04 10.59
CA LEU A 120 12.70 -6.42 10.66
C LEU A 120 12.04 -6.61 12.02
N ALA A 121 12.17 -7.80 12.64
CA ALA A 121 11.68 -8.03 13.99
C ALA A 121 12.31 -7.05 14.97
N GLU A 122 13.65 -6.92 14.94
CA GLU A 122 14.39 -5.97 15.76
C GLU A 122 13.95 -4.51 15.48
N PHE A 123 13.78 -4.16 14.21
CA PHE A 123 13.35 -2.80 13.81
C PHE A 123 11.92 -2.46 14.27
N LYS A 124 11.04 -3.45 14.35
CA LYS A 124 9.66 -3.29 14.81
C LYS A 124 9.46 -3.59 16.30
N SER A 125 10.53 -3.78 17.05
CA SER A 125 10.47 -4.13 18.49
C SER A 125 9.59 -5.35 18.76
N ALA A 126 9.65 -6.36 17.86
CA ALA A 126 8.90 -7.61 17.94
C ALA A 126 9.82 -8.82 18.12
N GLU A 127 9.27 -9.95 18.56
CA GLU A 127 10.05 -11.18 18.78
C GLU A 127 10.43 -11.90 17.49
N ALA A 128 9.62 -11.77 16.45
CA ALA A 128 9.83 -12.39 15.15
C ALA A 128 9.12 -11.61 14.02
N SER A 129 9.47 -11.90 12.78
CA SER A 129 8.75 -11.41 11.62
C SER A 129 8.64 -12.47 10.52
N LEU A 130 7.72 -12.27 9.58
CA LEU A 130 7.48 -13.16 8.45
C LEU A 130 7.29 -12.35 7.17
N LEU A 131 8.03 -12.74 6.11
CA LEU A 131 8.00 -12.05 4.81
C LEU A 131 6.91 -12.60 3.90
N PHE A 132 6.24 -11.72 3.18
CA PHE A 132 5.24 -12.03 2.16
C PHE A 132 5.60 -11.41 0.80
N SER A 133 5.08 -11.97 -0.28
CA SER A 133 5.39 -11.50 -1.65
C SER A 133 4.86 -10.09 -1.96
N THR A 134 3.85 -9.61 -1.24
CA THR A 134 3.34 -8.23 -1.32
C THR A 134 2.75 -7.79 0.01
N GLY A 135 2.67 -6.47 0.26
CA GLY A 135 1.93 -5.92 1.41
C GLY A 135 0.46 -6.34 1.43
N TYR A 136 -0.18 -6.43 0.24
CA TYR A 136 -1.55 -6.91 0.11
C TYR A 136 -1.71 -8.35 0.66
N MET A 137 -0.80 -9.25 0.29
CA MET A 137 -0.78 -10.64 0.79
C MET A 137 -0.43 -10.70 2.27
N THR A 138 0.38 -9.77 2.79
CA THR A 138 0.69 -9.68 4.22
C THR A 138 -0.59 -9.47 5.02
N MET A 139 -1.36 -8.42 4.68
CA MET A 139 -2.61 -8.11 5.37
C MET A 139 -3.63 -9.23 5.25
N MET A 140 -3.97 -9.61 4.02
CA MET A 140 -4.94 -10.67 3.74
C MET A 140 -4.54 -12.00 4.39
N GLY A 141 -3.27 -12.40 4.24
CA GLY A 141 -2.77 -13.69 4.72
C GLY A 141 -2.67 -13.77 6.25
N THR A 142 -2.40 -12.66 6.92
CA THR A 142 -2.37 -12.58 8.38
C THR A 142 -3.80 -12.64 8.95
N ILE A 143 -4.70 -11.82 8.43
CA ILE A 143 -6.10 -11.79 8.88
C ILE A 143 -6.78 -13.14 8.67
N CYS A 144 -6.70 -13.71 7.45
CA CYS A 144 -7.35 -14.99 7.13
C CYS A 144 -6.78 -16.19 7.89
N ALA A 145 -5.54 -16.12 8.35
CA ALA A 145 -4.94 -17.20 9.13
C ALA A 145 -5.31 -17.14 10.61
N LEU A 146 -5.46 -15.93 11.15
CA LEU A 146 -5.71 -15.72 12.59
C LEU A 146 -7.19 -15.73 12.94
N ALA A 147 -8.04 -15.11 12.13
CA ALA A 147 -9.45 -14.95 12.43
C ALA A 147 -10.34 -15.94 11.67
N GLY A 148 -11.37 -16.47 12.33
CA GLY A 148 -12.31 -17.45 11.80
C GLY A 148 -13.75 -17.23 12.29
N GLU A 149 -14.61 -18.22 12.11
CA GLU A 149 -16.07 -18.12 12.31
C GLU A 149 -16.51 -17.69 13.73
N ASN A 150 -15.67 -17.97 14.73
CA ASN A 150 -15.97 -17.67 16.15
C ASN A 150 -15.33 -16.35 16.63
N ASP A 151 -14.65 -15.63 15.73
CA ASP A 151 -13.93 -14.43 16.07
C ASP A 151 -14.65 -13.18 15.56
N VAL A 152 -14.36 -12.02 16.13
CA VAL A 152 -14.94 -10.73 15.73
C VAL A 152 -13.83 -9.77 15.34
N ILE A 153 -13.94 -9.23 14.12
CA ILE A 153 -12.99 -8.22 13.59
C ILE A 153 -13.66 -6.85 13.62
N PHE A 154 -13.02 -5.91 14.28
CA PHE A 154 -13.38 -4.48 14.29
C PHE A 154 -12.48 -3.74 13.30
N SER A 155 -13.07 -3.18 12.25
CA SER A 155 -12.34 -2.54 11.14
C SER A 155 -12.70 -1.09 11.01
N ASP A 156 -11.70 -0.20 10.89
CA ASP A 156 -11.96 1.19 10.51
C ASP A 156 -12.58 1.26 9.12
N GLN A 157 -13.53 2.17 8.96
CA GLN A 157 -14.30 2.36 7.73
C GLN A 157 -13.44 2.70 6.51
N LEU A 158 -12.29 3.36 6.72
CA LEU A 158 -11.40 3.81 5.65
C LEU A 158 -10.16 2.92 5.46
N ASN A 159 -10.15 1.74 6.06
CA ASN A 159 -9.07 0.79 5.90
C ASN A 159 -8.79 0.44 4.43
N HIS A 160 -7.52 0.15 4.15
CA HIS A 160 -7.06 -0.24 2.82
C HIS A 160 -7.75 -1.50 2.30
N ALA A 161 -7.89 -1.60 0.96
CA ALA A 161 -8.56 -2.73 0.29
C ALA A 161 -8.02 -4.11 0.68
N SER A 162 -6.73 -4.24 1.00
CA SER A 162 -6.13 -5.50 1.45
C SER A 162 -6.68 -5.99 2.79
N ILE A 163 -6.99 -5.06 3.70
CA ILE A 163 -7.67 -5.36 4.96
C ILE A 163 -9.11 -5.79 4.67
N ILE A 164 -9.83 -5.01 3.87
CA ILE A 164 -11.23 -5.28 3.50
C ILE A 164 -11.38 -6.67 2.86
N ASP A 165 -10.49 -7.05 1.96
CA ASP A 165 -10.52 -8.36 1.34
C ASP A 165 -10.10 -9.47 2.32
N GLY A 166 -9.12 -9.20 3.18
CA GLY A 166 -8.72 -10.12 4.24
C GLY A 166 -9.87 -10.44 5.21
N ILE A 167 -10.56 -9.43 5.71
CA ILE A 167 -11.69 -9.63 6.65
C ILE A 167 -12.88 -10.35 5.99
N LYS A 168 -13.18 -10.08 4.70
CA LYS A 168 -14.23 -10.80 3.95
C LYS A 168 -13.91 -12.28 3.78
N LEU A 169 -12.64 -12.63 3.60
CA LEU A 169 -12.20 -14.01 3.40
C LEU A 169 -12.03 -14.79 4.71
N ALA A 170 -11.82 -14.11 5.83
CA ALA A 170 -11.59 -14.72 7.14
C ALA A 170 -12.81 -15.47 7.71
N LYS A 171 -14.03 -15.19 7.20
CA LYS A 171 -15.31 -15.72 7.71
C LYS A 171 -15.65 -15.32 9.15
N ALA A 172 -14.89 -14.42 9.77
CA ALA A 172 -15.18 -13.86 11.08
C ALA A 172 -16.38 -12.92 11.03
N GLN A 173 -16.98 -12.64 12.19
CA GLN A 173 -17.96 -11.56 12.30
C GLN A 173 -17.26 -10.21 12.06
N ILE A 174 -17.87 -9.35 11.25
CA ILE A 174 -17.28 -8.06 10.88
C ILE A 174 -18.09 -6.95 11.53
N ARG A 175 -17.41 -6.05 12.25
CA ARG A 175 -17.96 -4.81 12.80
C ARG A 175 -17.13 -3.64 12.30
N ILE A 176 -17.75 -2.78 11.49
CA ILE A 176 -17.08 -1.60 10.92
C ILE A 176 -17.40 -0.42 11.83
N PHE A 177 -16.37 0.24 12.38
CA PHE A 177 -16.54 1.50 13.10
C PHE A 177 -16.26 2.69 12.19
N ARG A 178 -16.92 3.80 12.49
CA ARG A 178 -16.72 5.06 11.75
C ARG A 178 -15.26 5.52 11.88
N HIS A 179 -14.74 6.03 10.80
CA HIS A 179 -13.33 6.41 10.71
C HIS A 179 -12.89 7.30 11.87
N SER A 180 -11.88 6.84 12.62
CA SER A 180 -11.30 7.51 13.79
C SER A 180 -12.29 7.86 14.91
N ASP A 181 -13.47 7.23 14.96
CA ASP A 181 -14.49 7.43 15.98
C ASP A 181 -14.34 6.41 17.11
N MET A 182 -13.60 6.77 18.12
CA MET A 182 -13.30 5.89 19.25
C MET A 182 -14.52 5.58 20.11
N ALA A 183 -15.48 6.51 20.22
CA ALA A 183 -16.73 6.26 20.92
C ALA A 183 -17.58 5.18 20.22
N ASN A 184 -17.60 5.22 18.88
CA ASN A 184 -18.27 4.16 18.10
C ASN A 184 -17.52 2.81 18.19
N LEU A 185 -16.18 2.82 18.21
CA LEU A 185 -15.41 1.59 18.45
C LEU A 185 -15.72 1.00 19.83
N GLU A 186 -15.75 1.83 20.86
CA GLU A 186 -16.09 1.41 22.23
C GLU A 186 -17.51 0.80 22.31
N GLU A 187 -18.51 1.48 21.73
CA GLU A 187 -19.87 0.97 21.64
C GLU A 187 -19.94 -0.43 21.01
N LEU A 188 -19.21 -0.65 19.92
CA LEU A 188 -19.16 -1.92 19.22
C LEU A 188 -18.43 -3.01 20.03
N LEU A 189 -17.36 -2.66 20.75
CA LEU A 189 -16.63 -3.57 21.62
C LEU A 189 -17.48 -3.97 22.82
N ALA A 190 -18.14 -3.01 23.49
CA ALA A 190 -19.01 -3.25 24.62
C ALA A 190 -20.22 -4.13 24.29
N ALA A 191 -20.74 -4.05 23.06
CA ALA A 191 -21.84 -4.88 22.56
C ALA A 191 -21.38 -6.25 22.04
N CYS A 192 -20.06 -6.58 22.14
CA CYS A 192 -19.52 -7.88 21.75
C CYS A 192 -19.62 -8.88 22.89
N ASP A 193 -19.77 -10.17 22.54
CA ASP A 193 -19.65 -11.25 23.52
C ASP A 193 -18.29 -11.14 24.24
N PRO A 194 -18.25 -11.06 25.57
CA PRO A 194 -17.00 -11.01 26.31
C PRO A 194 -16.04 -12.16 26.01
N GLU A 195 -16.58 -13.37 25.76
CA GLU A 195 -15.80 -14.58 25.49
C GLU A 195 -15.32 -14.70 24.03
N ALA A 196 -15.81 -13.85 23.10
CA ALA A 196 -15.34 -13.87 21.73
C ALA A 196 -13.91 -13.34 21.61
N ASN A 197 -13.08 -13.95 20.76
CA ASN A 197 -11.81 -13.36 20.38
C ASN A 197 -12.06 -12.10 19.54
N LYS A 198 -11.36 -11.04 19.84
CA LYS A 198 -11.55 -9.72 19.22
C LYS A 198 -10.25 -9.27 18.57
N LEU A 199 -10.36 -8.81 17.32
CA LEU A 199 -9.23 -8.24 16.57
C LEU A 199 -9.62 -6.87 16.04
N ILE A 200 -8.95 -5.82 16.50
CA ILE A 200 -9.07 -4.46 15.94
C ILE A 200 -8.04 -4.33 14.82
N VAL A 201 -8.48 -3.97 13.61
CA VAL A 201 -7.62 -3.78 12.44
C VAL A 201 -7.76 -2.37 11.90
N THR A 202 -6.65 -1.68 11.72
CA THR A 202 -6.62 -0.31 11.20
C THR A 202 -5.37 -0.03 10.38
N ASP A 203 -5.48 0.88 9.38
CA ASP A 203 -4.29 1.52 8.82
C ASP A 203 -3.64 2.36 9.92
N GLY A 204 -2.31 2.34 10.02
CA GLY A 204 -1.57 3.23 10.92
C GLY A 204 -1.55 4.67 10.39
N VAL A 205 -1.35 4.80 9.08
CA VAL A 205 -1.45 6.05 8.31
C VAL A 205 -2.41 5.84 7.16
N PHE A 206 -3.50 6.58 7.10
CA PHE A 206 -4.50 6.49 6.03
C PHE A 206 -3.99 7.14 4.74
N SER A 207 -3.84 6.35 3.70
CA SER A 207 -3.09 6.70 2.49
C SER A 207 -3.64 7.89 1.69
N MET A 208 -4.93 8.19 1.80
CA MET A 208 -5.58 9.27 1.03
C MET A 208 -5.56 10.60 1.76
N LYS A 209 -5.77 10.59 3.07
CA LYS A 209 -5.83 11.79 3.91
C LYS A 209 -4.53 12.10 4.65
N GLY A 210 -3.64 11.09 4.79
CA GLY A 210 -2.39 11.25 5.52
C GLY A 210 -2.55 11.39 7.04
N ASP A 211 -3.75 11.18 7.57
CA ASP A 211 -4.04 11.15 8.99
C ASP A 211 -3.60 9.85 9.65
N LEU A 212 -3.49 9.85 10.96
CA LEU A 212 -3.07 8.70 11.77
C LEU A 212 -4.28 8.07 12.45
N ALA A 213 -4.21 6.75 12.64
CA ALA A 213 -5.08 6.09 13.61
C ALA A 213 -4.83 6.66 15.01
N ASN A 214 -5.89 6.83 15.81
CA ASN A 214 -5.75 7.19 17.23
C ASN A 214 -5.29 5.96 18.04
N LEU A 215 -4.04 5.54 17.78
CA LEU A 215 -3.50 4.29 18.33
C LEU A 215 -3.47 4.24 19.85
N PRO A 216 -3.20 5.35 20.60
CA PRO A 216 -3.27 5.34 22.05
C PRO A 216 -4.67 4.98 22.57
N GLU A 217 -5.73 5.55 21.99
CA GLU A 217 -7.10 5.26 22.43
C GLU A 217 -7.54 3.86 21.99
N ILE A 218 -7.13 3.42 20.79
CA ILE A 218 -7.36 2.04 20.33
C ILE A 218 -6.70 1.05 21.30
N LYS A 219 -5.49 1.35 21.81
CA LYS A 219 -4.80 0.51 22.79
C LYS A 219 -5.56 0.45 24.12
N ASN A 220 -6.00 1.60 24.62
CA ASN A 220 -6.81 1.65 25.86
C ASN A 220 -8.09 0.81 25.74
N LEU A 221 -8.78 0.91 24.61
CA LEU A 221 -9.99 0.12 24.35
C LEU A 221 -9.66 -1.36 24.18
N ALA A 222 -8.58 -1.69 23.50
CA ALA A 222 -8.15 -3.08 23.32
C ALA A 222 -7.84 -3.75 24.68
N ASP A 223 -7.13 -3.06 25.57
CA ASP A 223 -6.83 -3.55 26.92
C ASP A 223 -8.10 -3.71 27.75
N THR A 224 -9.03 -2.76 27.66
CA THR A 224 -10.29 -2.78 28.41
C THR A 224 -11.19 -3.96 27.99
N TYR A 225 -11.26 -4.26 26.71
CA TYR A 225 -12.19 -5.25 26.14
C TYR A 225 -11.51 -6.57 25.75
N GLY A 226 -10.21 -6.75 26.03
CA GLY A 226 -9.45 -7.95 25.70
C GLY A 226 -9.33 -8.21 24.20
N ALA A 227 -9.07 -7.17 23.41
CA ALA A 227 -8.89 -7.26 21.97
C ALA A 227 -7.41 -7.23 21.58
N TRP A 228 -7.05 -7.92 20.49
CA TRP A 228 -5.78 -7.76 19.82
C TRP A 228 -5.81 -6.60 18.83
N ILE A 229 -4.65 -6.01 18.56
CA ILE A 229 -4.47 -4.91 17.62
C ILE A 229 -3.58 -5.33 16.46
N MET A 230 -4.06 -5.12 15.23
CA MET A 230 -3.28 -5.25 14.01
C MET A 230 -3.25 -3.92 13.26
N ILE A 231 -2.05 -3.40 12.98
CA ILE A 231 -1.89 -2.18 12.21
C ILE A 231 -1.27 -2.44 10.84
N ASP A 232 -1.82 -1.81 9.80
CA ASP A 232 -1.16 -1.64 8.50
C ASP A 232 -0.28 -0.38 8.55
N ASP A 233 0.99 -0.59 8.81
CA ASP A 233 1.98 0.48 8.92
C ASP A 233 2.70 0.76 7.58
N ALA A 234 2.00 0.56 6.47
CA ALA A 234 2.55 0.69 5.13
C ALA A 234 3.06 2.10 4.78
N HIS A 235 2.43 3.14 5.32
CA HIS A 235 2.86 4.54 5.16
C HIS A 235 3.57 5.10 6.40
N GLY A 236 3.59 4.36 7.52
CA GLY A 236 4.28 4.76 8.73
C GLY A 236 5.71 4.21 8.80
N SER A 237 5.93 2.95 8.37
CA SER A 237 7.26 2.32 8.35
C SER A 237 8.24 3.12 7.50
N GLY A 238 9.35 3.53 8.11
CA GLY A 238 10.37 4.38 7.48
C GLY A 238 9.97 5.86 7.35
N VAL A 239 8.87 6.30 7.98
CA VAL A 239 8.31 7.68 7.88
C VAL A 239 8.02 8.25 9.25
N MET A 240 7.26 7.53 10.08
CA MET A 240 6.79 7.96 11.39
C MET A 240 7.72 7.48 12.50
N GLY A 241 7.67 8.17 13.66
CA GLY A 241 8.58 7.95 14.76
C GLY A 241 9.94 8.63 14.58
N GLU A 242 10.73 8.74 15.63
CA GLU A 242 12.04 9.42 15.59
C GLU A 242 13.04 8.66 14.70
N ASN A 243 13.03 7.33 14.79
CA ASN A 243 13.91 6.44 14.05
C ASN A 243 13.26 5.83 12.80
N GLY A 244 12.02 6.23 12.48
CA GLY A 244 11.27 5.71 11.33
C GLY A 244 10.71 4.30 11.54
N ARG A 245 10.55 3.84 12.78
CA ARG A 245 10.02 2.50 13.05
C ARG A 245 8.51 2.41 12.83
N GLY A 246 7.83 3.54 12.66
CA GLY A 246 6.44 3.61 12.28
C GLY A 246 5.52 4.24 13.30
N VAL A 247 4.21 3.99 13.16
CA VAL A 247 3.18 4.65 13.97
C VAL A 247 3.24 4.19 15.45
N ALA A 248 3.62 2.95 15.74
CA ALA A 248 3.79 2.49 17.10
C ALA A 248 4.90 3.28 17.83
N GLU A 249 6.05 3.51 17.19
CA GLU A 249 7.11 4.37 17.74
C GLU A 249 6.64 5.82 17.92
N HIS A 250 5.85 6.34 16.98
CA HIS A 250 5.35 7.71 17.04
C HIS A 250 4.51 7.99 18.29
N PHE A 251 3.85 6.98 18.81
CA PHE A 251 3.00 7.06 20.00
C PHE A 251 3.59 6.37 21.24
N ASP A 252 4.89 6.01 21.22
CA ASP A 252 5.58 5.31 22.33
C ASP A 252 4.90 3.99 22.72
N LEU A 253 4.33 3.27 21.73
CA LEU A 253 3.64 1.97 21.89
C LEU A 253 4.42 0.81 21.25
N GLU A 254 5.73 0.92 21.13
CA GLU A 254 6.58 -0.15 20.60
C GLU A 254 6.53 -1.39 21.50
N GLY A 255 6.32 -2.56 20.90
CA GLY A 255 6.17 -3.82 21.62
C GLY A 255 4.80 -4.05 22.24
N GLU A 256 3.88 -3.06 22.19
CA GLU A 256 2.53 -3.16 22.74
C GLU A 256 1.44 -3.46 21.71
N ILE A 257 1.80 -3.51 20.43
CA ILE A 257 0.90 -3.83 19.32
C ILE A 257 1.13 -5.29 18.91
N ASP A 258 0.05 -6.08 18.89
CA ASP A 258 0.15 -7.53 18.68
C ASP A 258 0.68 -7.89 17.27
N LEU A 259 0.27 -7.12 16.23
CA LEU A 259 0.66 -7.37 14.85
C LEU A 259 0.95 -6.05 14.15
N VAL A 260 2.20 -5.87 13.73
CA VAL A 260 2.62 -4.71 12.94
C VAL A 260 2.95 -5.18 11.53
N CYS A 261 2.12 -4.80 10.57
CA CYS A 261 2.32 -5.13 9.15
C CYS A 261 2.96 -3.96 8.41
N CYS A 262 3.88 -4.24 7.51
CA CYS A 262 4.49 -3.23 6.64
C CYS A 262 4.56 -3.71 5.19
N THR A 263 4.69 -2.76 4.26
CA THR A 263 4.94 -3.02 2.84
C THR A 263 6.34 -2.56 2.45
N PHE A 264 6.91 -3.23 1.45
CA PHE A 264 8.20 -2.84 0.90
C PHE A 264 8.08 -1.95 -0.36
N SER A 265 6.85 -1.71 -0.82
CA SER A 265 6.57 -0.99 -2.07
C SER A 265 6.62 0.55 -1.94
N LYS A 266 7.03 1.06 -0.79
CA LYS A 266 7.12 2.49 -0.52
C LYS A 266 8.55 2.86 -0.10
N VAL A 267 8.80 3.12 1.17
CA VAL A 267 10.13 3.51 1.69
C VAL A 267 11.23 2.54 1.29
N PHE A 268 10.99 1.24 1.34
CA PHE A 268 12.01 0.24 1.02
C PHE A 268 12.27 0.06 -0.48
N GLY A 269 11.51 0.74 -1.36
CA GLY A 269 11.78 0.87 -2.79
C GLY A 269 11.63 -0.38 -3.64
N THR A 270 10.87 -1.41 -3.18
CA THR A 270 10.66 -2.67 -3.90
C THR A 270 9.29 -3.28 -3.59
N VAL A 271 9.00 -4.48 -4.06
CA VAL A 271 7.77 -5.21 -3.76
C VAL A 271 7.94 -6.08 -2.50
N GLY A 272 6.82 -6.49 -1.89
CA GLY A 272 6.82 -7.36 -0.73
C GLY A 272 6.16 -6.72 0.49
N GLY A 273 6.19 -7.44 1.60
CA GLY A 273 5.74 -6.97 2.90
C GLY A 273 6.15 -7.94 4.00
N ALA A 274 5.90 -7.54 5.24
CA ALA A 274 6.16 -8.37 6.40
C ALA A 274 5.13 -8.10 7.49
N VAL A 275 4.88 -9.11 8.32
CA VAL A 275 4.25 -8.97 9.64
C VAL A 275 5.28 -9.21 10.72
N ALA A 276 5.31 -8.35 11.74
CA ALA A 276 6.12 -8.48 12.94
C ALA A 276 5.18 -8.71 14.14
N ALA A 277 5.47 -9.71 14.98
CA ALA A 277 4.63 -10.13 16.08
C ALA A 277 5.42 -11.00 17.08
N ARG A 278 4.71 -11.55 18.08
CA ARG A 278 5.21 -12.61 18.95
C ARG A 278 5.65 -13.82 18.11
N ARG A 279 6.62 -14.56 18.63
CA ARG A 279 7.21 -15.72 17.93
C ARG A 279 6.21 -16.83 17.67
N ASP A 280 5.35 -17.16 18.63
CA ASP A 280 4.31 -18.18 18.49
C ASP A 280 3.30 -17.86 17.38
N VAL A 281 2.93 -16.58 17.23
CA VAL A 281 2.08 -16.08 16.14
C VAL A 281 2.78 -16.24 14.80
N ILE A 282 4.03 -15.87 14.71
CA ILE A 282 4.82 -16.02 13.46
C ILE A 282 4.96 -17.49 13.08
N GLU A 283 5.27 -18.37 14.03
CA GLU A 283 5.34 -19.82 13.77
C GLU A 283 3.98 -20.38 13.30
N PHE A 284 2.88 -19.93 13.88
CA PHE A 284 1.54 -20.30 13.40
C PHE A 284 1.28 -19.83 11.96
N LEU A 285 1.62 -18.59 11.62
CA LEU A 285 1.42 -18.03 10.29
C LEU A 285 2.22 -18.75 9.21
N LYS A 286 3.41 -19.26 9.50
CA LYS A 286 4.25 -20.03 8.56
C LYS A 286 3.54 -21.26 7.99
N PHE A 287 2.60 -21.84 8.71
CA PHE A 287 1.90 -23.07 8.28
C PHE A 287 0.43 -22.84 7.96
N ASN A 288 -0.16 -21.75 8.44
CA ASN A 288 -1.60 -21.50 8.31
C ASN A 288 -1.94 -20.35 7.34
N SER A 289 -0.98 -19.45 7.04
CA SER A 289 -1.21 -18.39 6.07
C SER A 289 -1.07 -18.91 4.64
N ARG A 290 -2.19 -19.13 3.97
CA ARG A 290 -2.24 -19.63 2.59
C ARG A 290 -1.44 -18.78 1.60
N PRO A 291 -1.50 -17.43 1.62
CA PRO A 291 -0.67 -16.58 0.77
C PRO A 291 0.84 -16.73 1.00
N PHE A 292 1.26 -17.15 2.18
CA PHE A 292 2.66 -17.47 2.46
C PHE A 292 3.02 -18.87 1.95
N VAL A 293 2.20 -19.89 2.28
CA VAL A 293 2.50 -21.29 1.98
C VAL A 293 2.48 -21.59 0.47
N PHE A 294 1.52 -21.03 -0.26
CA PHE A 294 1.23 -21.36 -1.65
C PHE A 294 1.72 -20.31 -2.67
N THR A 295 2.59 -19.40 -2.24
CA THR A 295 3.19 -18.39 -3.13
C THR A 295 4.71 -18.58 -3.22
N ALA A 296 5.29 -18.27 -4.37
CA ALA A 296 6.74 -18.26 -4.54
C ALA A 296 7.38 -17.22 -3.60
N SER A 297 8.57 -17.54 -3.10
CA SER A 297 9.36 -16.67 -2.25
C SER A 297 9.70 -15.35 -2.93
N LEU A 298 9.91 -14.31 -2.15
CA LEU A 298 10.52 -13.09 -2.64
C LEU A 298 11.86 -13.39 -3.33
N PRO A 299 12.15 -12.82 -4.50
CA PRO A 299 13.46 -12.94 -5.12
C PRO A 299 14.58 -12.42 -4.19
N PRO A 300 15.76 -13.02 -4.21
CA PRO A 300 16.91 -12.54 -3.40
C PRO A 300 17.26 -11.07 -3.64
N SER A 301 17.08 -10.58 -4.87
CA SER A 301 17.25 -9.16 -5.21
C SER A 301 16.30 -8.25 -4.41
N VAL A 302 15.05 -8.64 -4.26
CA VAL A 302 14.04 -7.91 -3.46
C VAL A 302 14.41 -7.92 -1.98
N VAL A 303 14.79 -9.08 -1.45
CA VAL A 303 15.22 -9.21 -0.04
C VAL A 303 16.45 -8.36 0.25
N ALA A 304 17.45 -8.38 -0.65
CA ALA A 304 18.65 -7.55 -0.54
C ALA A 304 18.33 -6.05 -0.63
N THR A 305 17.32 -5.66 -1.44
CA THR A 305 16.85 -4.27 -1.49
C THR A 305 16.37 -3.83 -0.12
N VAL A 306 15.49 -4.60 0.52
CA VAL A 306 14.91 -4.23 1.82
C VAL A 306 15.99 -4.19 2.92
N LEU A 307 16.87 -5.20 2.97
CA LEU A 307 18.00 -5.23 3.91
C LEU A 307 18.89 -3.99 3.78
N ALA A 308 19.29 -3.65 2.56
CA ALA A 308 20.13 -2.49 2.31
C ALA A 308 19.40 -1.18 2.63
N SER A 309 18.13 -1.06 2.25
CA SER A 309 17.29 0.11 2.55
C SER A 309 17.11 0.31 4.05
N LEU A 310 16.85 -0.76 4.81
CA LEU A 310 16.73 -0.72 6.26
C LEU A 310 18.04 -0.27 6.93
N ARG A 311 19.16 -0.76 6.45
CA ARG A 311 20.49 -0.37 6.97
C ARG A 311 20.83 1.09 6.64
N VAL A 312 20.47 1.58 5.44
CA VAL A 312 20.61 2.99 5.07
C VAL A 312 19.73 3.85 5.97
N LEU A 313 18.47 3.49 6.18
CA LEU A 313 17.55 4.21 7.08
C LEU A 313 18.13 4.33 8.49
N LYS A 314 18.57 3.20 9.09
CA LYS A 314 19.17 3.17 10.43
C LYS A 314 20.44 4.03 10.53
N GLY A 315 21.25 4.06 9.46
CA GLY A 315 22.53 4.80 9.42
C GLY A 315 22.41 6.26 8.97
N SER A 316 21.22 6.71 8.55
CA SER A 316 21.04 8.02 7.90
C SER A 316 19.86 8.81 8.46
N PRO A 317 19.88 9.19 9.75
CA PRO A 317 18.74 9.89 10.39
C PRO A 317 18.42 11.24 9.74
N HIS A 318 19.35 11.81 8.95
CA HIS A 318 19.10 13.01 8.17
C HIS A 318 18.00 12.84 7.11
N LEU A 319 17.80 11.62 6.58
CA LEU A 319 16.76 11.37 5.59
C LEU A 319 15.36 11.64 6.16
N LEU A 320 15.08 11.19 7.39
CA LEU A 320 13.82 11.48 8.07
C LEU A 320 13.65 12.97 8.35
N ARG A 321 14.72 13.64 8.79
CA ARG A 321 14.68 15.11 9.01
C ARG A 321 14.40 15.86 7.72
N ASN A 322 15.06 15.50 6.63
CA ASN A 322 14.85 16.10 5.32
C ASN A 322 13.41 15.85 4.83
N LEU A 323 12.89 14.61 4.97
CA LEU A 323 11.52 14.29 4.60
C LEU A 323 10.51 15.20 5.32
N ARG A 324 10.67 15.37 6.63
CA ARG A 324 9.80 16.24 7.45
C ARG A 324 9.92 17.70 7.04
N LYS A 325 11.16 18.20 6.83
CA LYS A 325 11.44 19.56 6.33
C LYS A 325 10.76 19.80 4.98
N ASN A 326 10.95 18.90 4.02
CA ASN A 326 10.42 19.02 2.67
C ASN A 326 8.88 18.96 2.66
N ALA A 327 8.29 18.08 3.48
CA ALA A 327 6.84 18.03 3.66
C ALA A 327 6.30 19.35 4.24
N GLN A 328 6.98 19.95 5.21
CA GLN A 328 6.57 21.21 5.82
C GLN A 328 6.66 22.38 4.82
N ILE A 329 7.73 22.46 4.03
CA ILE A 329 7.88 23.47 2.96
C ILE A 329 6.70 23.41 1.98
N LEU A 330 6.34 22.20 1.52
CA LEU A 330 5.20 22.04 0.60
C LEU A 330 3.86 22.40 1.27
N LYS A 331 3.62 21.99 2.51
CA LYS A 331 2.39 22.32 3.25
C LYS A 331 2.23 23.82 3.41
N ASP A 332 3.26 24.50 3.92
CA ASP A 332 3.23 25.92 4.17
C ASP A 332 3.11 26.71 2.85
N GLY A 333 3.87 26.32 1.84
CA GLY A 333 3.84 26.93 0.51
C GLY A 333 2.46 26.82 -0.14
N LEU A 334 1.89 25.61 -0.20
CA LEU A 334 0.58 25.39 -0.81
C LEU A 334 -0.54 26.10 -0.03
N THR A 335 -0.49 26.07 1.31
CA THR A 335 -1.43 26.79 2.16
C THR A 335 -1.30 28.31 1.96
N GLY A 336 -0.08 28.84 1.92
CA GLY A 336 0.20 30.25 1.67
C GLY A 336 -0.24 30.73 0.28
N LEU A 337 -0.31 29.84 -0.70
CA LEU A 337 -0.88 30.10 -2.02
C LEU A 337 -2.41 30.15 -2.03
N GLY A 338 -3.09 29.65 -0.99
CA GLY A 338 -4.55 29.62 -0.88
C GLY A 338 -5.18 28.27 -1.24
N PHE A 339 -4.39 27.20 -1.46
CA PHE A 339 -4.96 25.86 -1.64
C PHE A 339 -5.51 25.31 -0.31
N PRO A 340 -6.64 24.58 -0.32
CA PRO A 340 -7.25 23.99 0.87
C PRO A 340 -6.50 22.72 1.32
N VAL A 341 -5.26 22.90 1.81
CA VAL A 341 -4.43 21.79 2.28
C VAL A 341 -4.99 21.24 3.58
N MET A 342 -5.18 19.91 3.66
CA MET A 342 -5.56 19.26 4.92
C MET A 342 -4.36 19.19 5.87
N ALA A 343 -4.60 19.47 7.13
CA ALA A 343 -3.59 19.29 8.17
C ALA A 343 -3.29 17.79 8.35
N THR A 344 -2.02 17.42 8.29
CA THR A 344 -1.55 16.04 8.44
C THR A 344 -0.14 16.02 9.04
N PRO A 345 0.20 15.10 9.94
CA PRO A 345 1.55 14.96 10.47
C PRO A 345 2.51 14.22 9.52
N THR A 346 2.00 13.66 8.42
CA THR A 346 2.75 12.82 7.49
C THR A 346 3.26 13.58 6.27
N PRO A 347 4.15 13.04 5.43
CA PRO A 347 4.56 13.64 4.17
C PRO A 347 3.52 13.52 3.05
N ILE A 348 2.33 13.00 3.34
CA ILE A 348 1.19 13.00 2.43
C ILE A 348 0.45 14.32 2.61
N ILE A 349 0.25 15.05 1.53
CA ILE A 349 -0.32 16.41 1.53
C ILE A 349 -1.55 16.40 0.62
N PRO A 350 -2.74 16.19 1.19
CA PRO A 350 -3.98 16.17 0.43
C PRO A 350 -4.48 17.60 0.18
N ILE A 351 -4.92 17.85 -1.05
CA ILE A 351 -5.55 19.11 -1.47
C ILE A 351 -6.98 18.76 -1.95
N PRO A 352 -8.00 18.77 -1.07
CA PRO A 352 -9.36 18.44 -1.46
C PRO A 352 -9.92 19.53 -2.37
N LEU A 353 -10.47 19.11 -3.50
CA LEU A 353 -11.13 20.01 -4.47
C LEU A 353 -12.63 19.70 -4.60
N GLY A 354 -13.09 18.54 -4.08
CA GLY A 354 -14.50 18.14 -4.03
C GLY A 354 -15.16 17.96 -5.41
N ASN A 355 -14.36 17.84 -6.47
CA ASN A 355 -14.85 17.71 -7.85
C ASN A 355 -13.80 17.06 -8.74
N ASP A 356 -14.16 15.98 -9.41
CA ASP A 356 -13.26 15.17 -10.24
C ASP A 356 -12.67 15.96 -11.40
N GLU A 357 -13.48 16.81 -12.08
CA GLU A 357 -13.02 17.63 -13.19
C GLU A 357 -11.92 18.61 -12.75
N LYS A 358 -12.11 19.28 -11.62
CA LYS A 358 -11.08 20.17 -11.06
C LYS A 358 -9.80 19.42 -10.73
N VAL A 359 -9.92 18.24 -10.16
CA VAL A 359 -8.78 17.36 -9.82
C VAL A 359 -8.03 16.93 -11.07
N PHE A 360 -8.71 16.46 -12.09
CA PHE A 360 -8.08 16.05 -13.36
C PHE A 360 -7.46 17.24 -14.09
N ARG A 361 -8.15 18.37 -14.20
CA ARG A 361 -7.63 19.59 -14.85
C ARG A 361 -6.37 20.10 -14.14
N LEU A 362 -6.36 20.12 -12.80
CA LEU A 362 -5.18 20.55 -12.05
C LEU A 362 -4.02 19.58 -12.26
N ALA A 363 -4.25 18.25 -12.18
CA ALA A 363 -3.19 17.26 -12.37
C ALA A 363 -2.53 17.36 -13.75
N TRP A 364 -3.33 17.50 -14.82
CA TRP A 364 -2.82 17.61 -16.18
C TRP A 364 -2.13 18.95 -16.43
N ALA A 365 -2.69 20.04 -15.94
CA ALA A 365 -2.09 21.36 -16.11
C ALA A 365 -0.74 21.47 -15.37
N LEU A 366 -0.60 20.83 -14.20
CA LEU A 366 0.68 20.73 -13.50
C LEU A 366 1.68 19.86 -14.25
N GLU A 367 1.24 18.72 -14.83
CA GLU A 367 2.13 17.88 -15.65
C GLU A 367 2.63 18.61 -16.90
N ASP A 368 1.76 19.38 -17.56
CA ASP A 368 2.14 20.21 -18.72
C ASP A 368 3.18 21.29 -18.30
N GLU A 369 3.15 21.75 -17.05
CA GLU A 369 4.10 22.72 -16.46
C GLU A 369 5.31 22.07 -15.77
N GLY A 370 5.49 20.75 -15.83
CA GLY A 370 6.66 20.06 -15.30
C GLY A 370 6.53 19.50 -13.89
N VAL A 371 5.31 19.31 -13.35
CA VAL A 371 5.08 18.75 -12.02
C VAL A 371 4.12 17.56 -12.08
N PHE A 372 4.55 16.40 -11.59
CA PHE A 372 3.75 15.18 -11.54
C PHE A 372 3.06 15.04 -10.18
N VAL A 373 1.72 14.98 -10.17
CA VAL A 373 0.90 14.73 -8.98
C VAL A 373 -0.12 13.63 -9.23
N ASN A 374 -0.70 13.07 -8.16
CA ASN A 374 -1.73 12.04 -8.27
C ASN A 374 -3.13 12.62 -8.07
N PRO A 375 -4.01 12.53 -9.08
CA PRO A 375 -5.44 12.75 -8.91
C PRO A 375 -6.06 11.55 -8.18
N ILE A 376 -6.80 11.81 -7.12
CA ILE A 376 -7.52 10.81 -6.34
C ILE A 376 -9.01 11.11 -6.41
N VAL A 377 -9.74 10.21 -7.05
CA VAL A 377 -11.19 10.33 -7.32
C VAL A 377 -11.87 8.98 -7.06
N PRO A 378 -13.19 8.86 -7.15
CA PRO A 378 -13.87 7.58 -7.05
C PRO A 378 -13.28 6.50 -7.99
N PRO A 379 -13.18 5.23 -7.55
CA PRO A 379 -13.72 4.69 -6.30
C PRO A 379 -12.76 4.77 -5.09
N ALA A 380 -11.61 5.43 -5.21
CA ALA A 380 -10.62 5.51 -4.12
C ALA A 380 -11.09 6.40 -2.96
N VAL A 381 -11.92 7.38 -3.25
CA VAL A 381 -12.58 8.28 -2.30
C VAL A 381 -14.03 8.53 -2.76
N SER A 382 -14.88 9.15 -1.93
CA SER A 382 -16.19 9.64 -2.40
C SER A 382 -16.02 10.84 -3.34
N ALA A 383 -17.01 11.12 -4.19
CA ALA A 383 -16.93 12.21 -5.17
C ALA A 383 -16.69 13.58 -4.50
N GLU A 384 -17.33 13.81 -3.35
CA GLU A 384 -17.15 15.03 -2.56
C GLU A 384 -15.77 15.14 -1.90
N SER A 385 -15.04 14.02 -1.84
CA SER A 385 -13.69 13.91 -1.27
C SER A 385 -12.59 13.86 -2.32
N SER A 386 -12.91 14.08 -3.60
CA SER A 386 -11.92 14.09 -4.69
C SER A 386 -10.83 15.14 -4.44
N LEU A 387 -9.57 14.73 -4.57
CA LEU A 387 -8.41 15.52 -4.16
C LEU A 387 -7.19 15.32 -5.07
N ILE A 388 -6.27 16.25 -5.03
CA ILE A 388 -4.89 16.01 -5.45
C ILE A 388 -4.08 15.53 -4.25
N ARG A 389 -3.38 14.42 -4.41
CA ARG A 389 -2.44 13.93 -3.41
C ARG A 389 -1.02 14.29 -3.82
N VAL A 390 -0.41 15.17 -3.03
CA VAL A 390 1.00 15.54 -3.13
C VAL A 390 1.80 14.75 -2.08
N THR A 391 3.00 14.35 -2.42
CA THR A 391 3.92 13.62 -1.52
C THR A 391 5.32 14.22 -1.59
N ALA A 392 5.92 14.51 -0.43
CA ALA A 392 7.32 14.89 -0.35
C ALA A 392 8.22 13.65 -0.34
N MET A 393 9.45 13.81 -0.84
CA MET A 393 10.55 12.87 -0.68
C MET A 393 11.70 13.55 0.08
N ALA A 394 12.49 12.75 0.82
CA ALA A 394 13.66 13.25 1.56
C ALA A 394 14.75 13.82 0.64
N THR A 395 14.75 13.38 -0.61
CA THR A 395 15.73 13.73 -1.64
C THR A 395 15.35 14.94 -2.49
N HIS A 396 14.14 15.51 -2.31
CA HIS A 396 13.83 16.78 -2.98
C HIS A 396 14.76 17.88 -2.52
N THR A 397 15.26 18.67 -3.47
CA THR A 397 16.01 19.90 -3.19
C THR A 397 15.05 21.06 -2.96
N GLU A 398 15.56 22.15 -2.36
CA GLU A 398 14.76 23.36 -2.16
C GLU A 398 14.33 23.98 -3.50
N GLU A 399 15.21 23.97 -4.49
CA GLU A 399 14.96 24.47 -5.83
C GLU A 399 13.83 23.70 -6.54
N GLU A 400 13.80 22.36 -6.40
CA GLU A 400 12.72 21.53 -6.94
C GLU A 400 11.38 21.86 -6.28
N LEU A 401 11.37 22.08 -4.95
CA LEU A 401 10.16 22.42 -4.20
C LEU A 401 9.66 23.83 -4.53
N GLU A 402 10.56 24.81 -4.64
CA GLU A 402 10.24 26.17 -5.08
C GLU A 402 9.67 26.18 -6.49
N PHE A 403 10.32 25.46 -7.43
CA PHE A 403 9.80 25.30 -8.78
C PHE A 403 8.37 24.72 -8.77
N ALA A 404 8.14 23.65 -8.02
CA ALA A 404 6.83 23.03 -7.92
C ALA A 404 5.77 24.02 -7.37
N LEU A 405 6.08 24.75 -6.31
CA LEU A 405 5.18 25.77 -5.73
C LEU A 405 4.87 26.89 -6.72
N ASP A 406 5.84 27.36 -7.49
CA ASP A 406 5.62 28.33 -8.56
C ASP A 406 4.66 27.80 -9.65
N ARG A 407 4.80 26.52 -10.02
CA ARG A 407 3.88 25.89 -10.99
C ARG A 407 2.48 25.74 -10.40
N PHE A 408 2.35 25.35 -9.12
CA PHE A 408 1.05 25.35 -8.43
C PHE A 408 0.39 26.74 -8.40
N LYS A 409 1.15 27.79 -8.13
CA LYS A 409 0.67 29.17 -8.17
C LYS A 409 0.16 29.58 -9.56
N LEU A 410 0.97 29.30 -10.59
CA LEU A 410 0.64 29.62 -12.00
C LEU A 410 -0.66 28.90 -12.42
N VAL A 411 -0.71 27.60 -12.22
CA VAL A 411 -1.81 26.74 -12.65
C VAL A 411 -3.06 26.99 -11.79
N GLY A 412 -2.91 27.16 -10.47
CA GLY A 412 -4.01 27.44 -9.57
C GLY A 412 -4.77 28.72 -9.94
N ARG A 413 -4.02 29.80 -10.25
CA ARG A 413 -4.62 31.07 -10.76
C ARG A 413 -5.27 30.88 -12.12
N ARG A 414 -4.60 30.19 -13.07
CA ARG A 414 -5.15 29.94 -14.42
C ARG A 414 -6.46 29.17 -14.38
N LEU A 415 -6.63 28.27 -13.41
CA LEU A 415 -7.84 27.45 -13.24
C LEU A 415 -8.87 28.06 -12.26
N GLY A 416 -8.57 29.21 -11.66
CA GLY A 416 -9.45 29.86 -10.66
C GLY A 416 -9.64 29.02 -9.38
N LEU A 417 -8.60 28.32 -8.95
CA LEU A 417 -8.60 27.50 -7.72
C LEU A 417 -8.04 28.27 -6.52
N ILE A 418 -7.26 29.33 -6.78
CA ILE A 418 -6.68 30.27 -5.81
C ILE A 418 -6.72 31.69 -6.35
#